data_93b140321aee04851e6c18e62a533aec
#
_entry.id   93b140321aee04851e6c18e62a533aec
#
_cell.length_a   1.000
_cell.length_b   1.000
_cell.length_c   1.000
_cell.angle_alpha   90.00
_cell.angle_beta   90.00
_cell.angle_gamma   90.00
#
_symmetry.space_group_name_H-M   'P 1'
#
loop_
_entity.id
_entity.type
_entity.pdbx_description
1 polymer ?
#
loop_
_entity_poly.entity_id
_entity_poly.type
_entity_poly.pdbx_seq_one_letter_code
_entity_poly.pdbx_strand_id
1 'polypeptide(L)'
;MNVVVVGGGKKGKFGNDLVNRLRDEGHDVYVLSHKLNGTHDPKQVAVDFTNLELVLDTFEKLISHLDTIDLFLYNSNDNSHWLNRKKSFTSNAPDFSMVDWQNSLNIVSTVPYNLIVKALSKMNENSKIFYMATGLATDFDRTEYTKYAGYAGGKALMIHIMLGFAHHNDKGAIVSVLCPHFDYNNRERYDSVFEGICRYIANITKQQNGKIVKFYQ
;
A
#
# COMPACT_ATOMS: atom_id res chain seq x y z
N MET A 1 13.76 -11.72 -8.45
CA MET A 1 13.69 -10.31 -8.00
C MET A 1 13.52 -10.30 -6.49
N ASN A 2 14.12 -9.31 -5.81
CA ASN A 2 13.85 -9.02 -4.41
C ASN A 2 12.61 -8.10 -4.33
N VAL A 3 11.53 -8.60 -3.78
CA VAL A 3 10.25 -7.90 -3.69
C VAL A 3 9.90 -7.62 -2.24
N VAL A 4 9.54 -6.40 -1.93
CA VAL A 4 9.06 -6.00 -0.60
C VAL A 4 7.58 -5.62 -0.67
N VAL A 5 6.74 -6.32 0.09
CA VAL A 5 5.30 -6.05 0.19
C VAL A 5 4.94 -5.63 1.62
N VAL A 6 4.42 -4.44 1.75
CA VAL A 6 3.90 -3.93 3.02
C VAL A 6 2.38 -4.13 3.05
N GLY A 7 1.87 -4.91 4.01
CA GLY A 7 0.44 -5.25 4.10
C GLY A 7 0.04 -6.55 3.39
N GLY A 8 0.95 -7.53 3.26
CA GLY A 8 0.74 -8.83 2.60
C GLY A 8 0.36 -10.01 3.50
N GLY A 9 0.21 -9.81 4.81
CA GLY A 9 0.11 -10.93 5.76
C GLY A 9 -1.30 -11.49 5.99
N LYS A 10 -2.38 -10.85 5.53
CA LYS A 10 -3.75 -11.30 5.82
C LYS A 10 -4.31 -12.18 4.70
N LYS A 11 -4.56 -13.49 5.01
CA LYS A 11 -5.16 -14.46 4.08
C LYS A 11 -6.50 -13.96 3.49
N GLY A 12 -6.72 -14.23 2.21
CA GLY A 12 -7.94 -13.87 1.49
C GLY A 12 -8.08 -12.35 1.23
N LYS A 13 -6.95 -11.65 1.19
CA LYS A 13 -6.87 -10.23 0.81
C LYS A 13 -5.82 -10.04 -0.26
N PHE A 14 -5.99 -9.02 -1.07
CA PHE A 14 -5.13 -8.68 -2.21
C PHE A 14 -3.64 -8.83 -1.93
N GLY A 15 -3.15 -8.23 -0.84
CA GLY A 15 -1.72 -8.27 -0.52
C GLY A 15 -1.19 -9.70 -0.31
N ASN A 16 -1.98 -10.59 0.32
CA ASN A 16 -1.59 -11.98 0.50
C ASN A 16 -1.65 -12.77 -0.81
N ASP A 17 -2.69 -12.55 -1.62
CA ASP A 17 -2.82 -13.21 -2.92
C ASP A 17 -1.66 -12.78 -3.85
N LEU A 18 -1.27 -11.50 -3.81
CA LEU A 18 -0.10 -10.99 -4.55
C LEU A 18 1.22 -11.60 -4.05
N VAL A 19 1.41 -11.70 -2.73
CA VAL A 19 2.61 -12.35 -2.15
C VAL A 19 2.73 -13.79 -2.64
N ASN A 20 1.64 -14.56 -2.60
CA ASN A 20 1.63 -15.95 -3.07
C ASN A 20 1.95 -16.00 -4.58
N ARG A 21 1.30 -15.19 -5.39
CA ARG A 21 1.54 -15.11 -6.85
C ARG A 21 3.01 -14.83 -7.17
N LEU A 22 3.61 -13.83 -6.52
CA LEU A 22 5.01 -13.47 -6.75
C LEU A 22 5.98 -14.57 -6.31
N ARG A 23 5.66 -15.31 -5.24
CA ARG A 23 6.44 -16.47 -4.81
C ARG A 23 6.34 -17.64 -5.80
N ASP A 24 5.13 -17.91 -6.29
CA ASP A 24 4.90 -18.94 -7.30
C ASP A 24 5.64 -18.63 -8.62
N GLU A 25 5.87 -17.35 -8.92
CA GLU A 25 6.69 -16.85 -10.03
C GLU A 25 8.20 -16.89 -9.73
N GLY A 26 8.62 -17.40 -8.57
CA GLY A 26 10.02 -17.57 -8.19
C GLY A 26 10.71 -16.30 -7.68
N HIS A 27 9.95 -15.33 -7.17
CA HIS A 27 10.53 -14.11 -6.59
C HIS A 27 10.80 -14.26 -5.09
N ASP A 28 11.85 -13.58 -4.62
CA ASP A 28 12.16 -13.45 -3.19
C ASP A 28 11.27 -12.36 -2.56
N VAL A 29 10.24 -12.78 -1.81
CA VAL A 29 9.22 -11.87 -1.30
C VAL A 29 9.34 -11.67 0.20
N TYR A 30 9.62 -10.44 0.60
CA TYR A 30 9.73 -9.96 1.97
C TYR A 30 8.44 -9.24 2.36
N VAL A 31 7.88 -9.58 3.52
CA VAL A 31 6.58 -9.07 3.94
C VAL A 31 6.67 -8.36 5.28
N LEU A 32 6.25 -7.08 5.31
CA LEU A 32 6.01 -6.34 6.54
C LEU A 32 4.49 -6.17 6.70
N SER A 33 3.91 -6.64 7.80
CA SER A 33 2.45 -6.60 7.97
C SER A 33 2.05 -6.44 9.44
N HIS A 34 0.86 -5.87 9.69
CA HIS A 34 0.34 -5.79 11.06
C HIS A 34 -0.01 -7.17 11.63
N LYS A 35 -0.44 -8.11 10.78
CA LYS A 35 -0.79 -9.49 11.17
C LYS A 35 -0.22 -10.47 10.15
N LEU A 36 0.35 -11.56 10.66
CA LEU A 36 0.79 -12.69 9.86
C LEU A 36 -0.10 -13.91 10.13
N ASN A 37 -0.26 -14.75 9.13
CA ASN A 37 -1.01 -16.00 9.24
C ASN A 37 -0.10 -17.16 9.67
N GLY A 38 0.46 -17.09 10.89
CA GLY A 38 1.00 -18.25 11.60
C GLY A 38 2.20 -18.99 10.98
N THR A 39 2.84 -18.48 9.96
CA THR A 39 4.03 -19.10 9.35
C THR A 39 5.31 -18.50 9.92
N HIS A 40 6.23 -19.34 10.42
CA HIS A 40 7.60 -18.95 10.75
C HIS A 40 8.45 -18.79 9.47
N ASP A 41 8.12 -17.81 8.66
CA ASP A 41 8.93 -17.44 7.51
C ASP A 41 9.77 -16.21 7.89
N PRO A 42 11.12 -16.32 7.92
CA PRO A 42 12.00 -15.23 8.32
C PRO A 42 11.89 -14.00 7.40
N LYS A 43 11.34 -14.17 6.19
CA LYS A 43 11.05 -13.09 5.26
C LYS A 43 9.70 -12.39 5.54
N GLN A 44 8.99 -12.77 6.61
CA GLN A 44 7.74 -12.17 7.03
C GLN A 44 7.82 -11.67 8.46
N VAL A 45 7.56 -10.39 8.67
CA VAL A 45 7.62 -9.77 9.99
C VAL A 45 6.32 -9.03 10.30
N ALA A 46 5.80 -9.25 11.51
CA ALA A 46 4.66 -8.51 12.04
C ALA A 46 5.15 -7.27 12.80
N VAL A 47 4.47 -6.13 12.57
CA VAL A 47 4.76 -4.88 13.28
C VAL A 47 3.50 -4.04 13.44
N ASP A 48 3.40 -3.29 14.52
CA ASP A 48 2.33 -2.32 14.75
C ASP A 48 2.62 -1.02 13.98
N PHE A 49 1.84 -0.75 12.95
CA PHE A 49 1.97 0.44 12.10
C PHE A 49 1.60 1.77 12.79
N THR A 50 1.07 1.74 13.99
CA THR A 50 0.84 2.95 14.78
C THR A 50 2.12 3.47 15.45
N ASN A 51 3.14 2.60 15.61
CA ASN A 51 4.45 2.95 16.15
C ASN A 51 5.47 3.10 15.01
N LEU A 52 5.67 4.35 14.54
CA LEU A 52 6.54 4.65 13.41
C LEU A 52 7.98 4.19 13.64
N GLU A 53 8.56 4.44 14.82
CA GLU A 53 9.95 4.08 15.13
C GLU A 53 10.17 2.58 15.02
N LEU A 54 9.28 1.80 15.64
CA LEU A 54 9.32 0.33 15.57
C LEU A 54 9.18 -0.18 14.14
N VAL A 55 8.30 0.45 13.33
CA VAL A 55 8.12 0.10 11.92
C VAL A 55 9.41 0.33 11.14
N LEU A 56 10.08 1.46 11.35
CA LEU A 56 11.30 1.81 10.62
C LEU A 56 12.48 0.91 10.99
N ASP A 57 12.67 0.62 12.27
CA ASP A 57 13.71 -0.30 12.76
C ASP A 57 13.47 -1.74 12.24
N THR A 58 12.20 -2.20 12.31
CA THR A 58 11.83 -3.52 11.80
C THR A 58 12.04 -3.63 10.29
N PHE A 59 11.69 -2.59 9.56
CA PHE A 59 11.87 -2.55 8.11
C PHE A 59 13.34 -2.57 7.73
N GLU A 60 14.19 -1.77 8.37
CA GLU A 60 15.64 -1.76 8.14
C GLU A 60 16.24 -3.14 8.37
N LYS A 61 15.88 -3.81 9.47
CA LYS A 61 16.33 -5.19 9.75
C LYS A 61 15.88 -6.16 8.66
N LEU A 62 14.61 -6.05 8.20
CA LEU A 62 14.06 -6.90 7.16
C LEU A 62 14.83 -6.79 5.83
N ILE A 63 15.25 -5.58 5.44
CA ILE A 63 15.91 -5.33 4.17
C ILE A 63 17.44 -5.24 4.26
N SER A 64 18.03 -5.34 5.46
CA SER A 64 19.48 -5.09 5.71
C SER A 64 20.39 -5.93 4.83
N HIS A 65 20.05 -7.19 4.61
CA HIS A 65 20.83 -8.16 3.83
C HIS A 65 20.57 -8.09 2.31
N LEU A 66 19.65 -7.24 1.85
CA LEU A 66 19.38 -7.05 0.44
C LEU A 66 20.38 -6.07 -0.16
N ASP A 67 20.98 -6.42 -1.28
CA ASP A 67 21.78 -5.48 -2.08
C ASP A 67 20.87 -4.53 -2.87
N THR A 68 19.78 -5.06 -3.42
CA THR A 68 18.80 -4.30 -4.19
C THR A 68 17.36 -4.67 -3.84
N ILE A 69 16.44 -3.72 -3.98
CA ILE A 69 14.99 -3.93 -3.97
C ILE A 69 14.49 -3.66 -5.40
N ASP A 70 14.02 -4.70 -6.07
CA ASP A 70 13.52 -4.59 -7.44
C ASP A 70 12.08 -4.08 -7.49
N LEU A 71 11.28 -4.45 -6.50
CA LEU A 71 9.88 -4.05 -6.37
C LEU A 71 9.54 -3.74 -4.92
N PHE A 72 8.98 -2.56 -4.68
CA PHE A 72 8.37 -2.17 -3.41
C PHE A 72 6.89 -1.89 -3.61
N LEU A 73 6.03 -2.53 -2.86
CA LEU A 73 4.60 -2.30 -2.89
C LEU A 73 4.04 -2.03 -1.49
N TYR A 74 3.42 -0.87 -1.31
CA TYR A 74 2.71 -0.52 -0.09
C TYR A 74 1.20 -0.74 -0.26
N ASN A 75 0.66 -1.72 0.46
CA ASN A 75 -0.75 -2.11 0.44
C ASN A 75 -1.42 -2.03 1.82
N SER A 76 -0.71 -1.59 2.87
CA SER A 76 -1.32 -1.52 4.19
C SER A 76 -2.40 -0.45 4.26
N ASN A 77 -3.49 -0.78 4.95
CA ASN A 77 -4.62 0.10 5.17
C ASN A 77 -4.97 0.16 6.64
N ASP A 78 -5.43 1.31 7.09
CA ASP A 78 -6.11 1.43 8.38
C ASP A 78 -7.51 0.82 8.27
N ASN A 79 -7.76 -0.22 9.07
CA ASN A 79 -9.08 -0.86 9.15
C ASN A 79 -9.92 -0.33 10.33
N SER A 80 -9.42 0.57 11.15
CA SER A 80 -10.15 1.11 12.31
C SER A 80 -11.44 1.82 11.89
N HIS A 81 -11.39 2.55 10.76
CA HIS A 81 -12.57 3.19 10.18
C HIS A 81 -13.66 2.21 9.71
N TRP A 82 -13.27 1.00 9.29
CA TRP A 82 -14.22 -0.04 8.89
C TRP A 82 -14.95 -0.66 10.09
N LEU A 83 -14.32 -0.68 11.24
CA LEU A 83 -14.92 -1.20 12.48
C LEU A 83 -15.91 -0.20 13.10
N ASN A 84 -15.68 1.10 12.92
CA ASN A 84 -16.55 2.18 13.38
C ASN A 84 -17.69 2.54 12.43
N ARG A 85 -17.97 1.71 11.42
CA ARG A 85 -19.07 1.90 10.43
C ARG A 85 -20.47 2.09 11.04
N LYS A 86 -20.68 1.70 12.30
CA LYS A 86 -21.97 1.89 12.98
C LYS A 86 -22.17 3.31 13.52
N LYS A 87 -21.10 4.10 13.58
CA LYS A 87 -21.16 5.52 13.94
C LYS A 87 -21.14 6.32 12.65
N SER A 88 -22.34 6.49 12.07
CA SER A 88 -22.51 7.29 10.85
C SER A 88 -22.18 8.75 11.15
N PHE A 89 -21.62 9.45 10.17
CA PHE A 89 -21.57 10.92 10.11
C PHE A 89 -22.99 11.53 10.01
N THR A 90 -23.98 10.93 10.67
CA THR A 90 -25.31 11.48 10.73
C THR A 90 -25.35 12.51 11.83
N SER A 91 -25.49 13.75 11.42
CA SER A 91 -25.87 14.90 12.23
C SER A 91 -24.89 15.30 13.36
N ASN A 92 -24.20 16.36 13.21
CA ASN A 92 -23.70 17.32 14.21
C ASN A 92 -22.30 17.18 14.77
N ALA A 93 -21.49 16.26 14.47
CA ALA A 93 -20.02 16.26 14.56
C ALA A 93 -19.51 14.84 14.33
N PRO A 94 -18.36 14.68 13.67
CA PRO A 94 -17.77 13.37 13.51
C PRO A 94 -17.35 12.88 14.90
N ASP A 95 -17.80 11.68 15.29
CA ASP A 95 -17.23 10.91 16.41
C ASP A 95 -15.77 10.51 16.11
N PHE A 96 -15.00 11.43 15.55
CA PHE A 96 -13.59 11.28 15.24
C PHE A 96 -12.79 11.61 16.47
N SER A 97 -12.17 10.61 17.06
CA SER A 97 -11.09 10.91 17.99
C SER A 97 -9.87 11.42 17.18
N MET A 98 -9.18 12.43 17.69
CA MET A 98 -7.91 12.91 17.09
C MET A 98 -6.87 11.79 17.04
N VAL A 99 -6.94 10.81 17.94
CA VAL A 99 -6.08 9.63 17.95
C VAL A 99 -6.35 8.75 16.74
N ASP A 100 -7.62 8.48 16.41
CA ASP A 100 -7.98 7.69 15.23
C ASP A 100 -7.56 8.39 13.93
N TRP A 101 -7.73 9.70 13.89
CA TRP A 101 -7.27 10.53 12.77
C TRP A 101 -5.74 10.41 12.59
N GLN A 102 -4.98 10.60 13.66
CA GLN A 102 -3.53 10.54 13.63
C GLN A 102 -3.04 9.13 13.23
N ASN A 103 -3.64 8.09 13.79
CA ASN A 103 -3.32 6.70 13.45
C ASN A 103 -3.59 6.41 11.97
N SER A 104 -4.71 6.91 11.44
CA SER A 104 -5.03 6.76 10.02
C SER A 104 -3.99 7.44 9.13
N LEU A 105 -3.65 8.70 9.42
CA LEU A 105 -2.61 9.43 8.68
C LEU A 105 -1.25 8.73 8.78
N ASN A 106 -0.89 8.22 9.97
CA ASN A 106 0.36 7.49 10.14
C ASN A 106 0.41 6.28 9.22
N ILE A 107 -0.62 5.43 9.24
CA ILE A 107 -0.64 4.18 8.48
C ILE A 107 -0.69 4.44 6.97
N VAL A 108 -1.46 5.43 6.50
CA VAL A 108 -1.68 5.61 5.06
C VAL A 108 -0.79 6.66 4.40
N SER A 109 -0.07 7.48 5.16
CA SER A 109 0.77 8.55 4.63
C SER A 109 2.18 8.59 5.25
N THR A 110 2.31 8.72 6.58
CA THR A 110 3.61 8.90 7.24
C THR A 110 4.49 7.65 7.12
N VAL A 111 3.93 6.49 7.42
CA VAL A 111 4.67 5.21 7.32
C VAL A 111 5.10 4.94 5.88
N PRO A 112 4.21 4.94 4.85
CA PRO A 112 4.65 4.65 3.48
C PRO A 112 5.70 5.65 2.98
N TYR A 113 5.57 6.94 3.29
CA TYR A 113 6.59 7.94 2.95
C TYR A 113 7.97 7.52 3.46
N ASN A 114 8.09 7.24 4.76
CA ASN A 114 9.36 6.91 5.37
C ASN A 114 9.93 5.56 4.86
N LEU A 115 9.06 4.56 4.67
CA LEU A 115 9.50 3.26 4.13
C LEU A 115 10.00 3.38 2.69
N ILE A 116 9.37 4.21 1.85
CA ILE A 116 9.81 4.47 0.48
C ILE A 116 11.18 5.17 0.49
N VAL A 117 11.37 6.20 1.33
CA VAL A 117 12.66 6.88 1.46
C VAL A 117 13.78 5.89 1.83
N LYS A 118 13.52 4.99 2.79
CA LYS A 118 14.49 3.94 3.17
C LYS A 118 14.70 2.92 2.04
N ALA A 119 13.64 2.47 1.37
CA ALA A 119 13.74 1.53 0.26
C ALA A 119 14.54 2.11 -0.92
N LEU A 120 14.39 3.40 -1.22
CA LEU A 120 15.12 4.07 -2.30
C LEU A 120 16.64 3.96 -2.15
N SER A 121 17.18 3.87 -0.92
CA SER A 121 18.63 3.66 -0.71
C SER A 121 19.16 2.36 -1.31
N LYS A 122 18.27 1.39 -1.54
CA LYS A 122 18.56 0.06 -2.11
C LYS A 122 17.89 -0.14 -3.50
N MET A 123 17.48 0.93 -4.16
CA MET A 123 16.83 0.89 -5.46
C MET A 123 17.72 1.50 -6.55
N ASN A 124 17.38 1.18 -7.80
CA ASN A 124 18.02 1.69 -9.00
C ASN A 124 16.97 2.02 -10.08
N GLU A 125 17.41 2.40 -11.26
CA GLU A 125 16.56 2.82 -12.37
C GLU A 125 15.63 1.74 -12.94
N ASN A 126 15.84 0.48 -12.61
CA ASN A 126 14.99 -0.66 -13.00
C ASN A 126 14.00 -1.04 -11.90
N SER A 127 14.16 -0.46 -10.72
CA SER A 127 13.28 -0.72 -9.58
C SER A 127 11.91 -0.07 -9.76
N LYS A 128 10.91 -0.66 -9.11
CA LYS A 128 9.51 -0.21 -9.21
C LYS A 128 8.93 0.03 -7.81
N ILE A 129 8.21 1.14 -7.66
CA ILE A 129 7.51 1.50 -6.42
C ILE A 129 6.02 1.63 -6.71
N PHE A 130 5.21 0.89 -5.96
CA PHE A 130 3.76 0.96 -6.04
C PHE A 130 3.13 1.33 -4.70
N TYR A 131 2.18 2.22 -4.76
CA TYR A 131 1.33 2.56 -3.64
C TYR A 131 -0.13 2.22 -3.95
N MET A 132 -0.75 1.41 -3.08
CA MET A 132 -2.17 1.09 -3.20
C MET A 132 -3.00 2.21 -2.60
N ALA A 133 -3.61 3.00 -3.45
CA ALA A 133 -4.56 4.03 -3.09
C ALA A 133 -6.01 3.51 -3.12
N THR A 134 -6.95 4.37 -3.32
CA THR A 134 -8.38 4.06 -3.43
C THR A 134 -9.04 5.04 -4.38
N GLY A 135 -10.11 4.63 -5.07
CA GLY A 135 -10.94 5.54 -5.84
C GLY A 135 -11.51 6.68 -5.01
N LEU A 136 -11.71 6.44 -3.71
CA LEU A 136 -12.14 7.48 -2.77
C LEU A 136 -11.15 8.66 -2.67
N ALA A 137 -9.90 8.48 -2.97
CA ALA A 137 -8.88 9.53 -2.94
C ALA A 137 -8.73 10.28 -4.27
N THR A 138 -9.42 9.85 -5.33
CA THR A 138 -9.31 10.42 -6.68
C THR A 138 -10.62 10.92 -7.27
N ASP A 139 -11.76 10.46 -6.75
CA ASP A 139 -13.09 10.78 -7.30
C ASP A 139 -13.86 11.63 -6.28
N PHE A 140 -13.71 12.94 -6.33
CA PHE A 140 -14.22 13.87 -5.33
C PHE A 140 -15.75 14.13 -5.40
N ASP A 141 -16.44 13.60 -6.40
CA ASP A 141 -17.87 13.84 -6.63
C ASP A 141 -18.80 12.86 -5.90
N ARG A 142 -18.26 11.91 -5.15
CA ARG A 142 -19.06 10.90 -4.46
C ARG A 142 -19.42 11.32 -3.04
N THR A 143 -20.69 11.36 -2.70
CA THR A 143 -21.21 11.72 -1.36
C THR A 143 -20.82 10.74 -0.24
N GLU A 144 -20.31 9.56 -0.59
CA GLU A 144 -19.80 8.56 0.36
C GLU A 144 -18.51 8.97 1.07
N TYR A 145 -17.83 10.02 0.58
CA TYR A 145 -16.51 10.46 1.04
C TYR A 145 -16.50 10.99 2.46
N THR A 146 -17.57 11.59 2.91
CA THR A 146 -17.64 12.15 4.26
C THR A 146 -17.43 11.11 5.35
N LYS A 147 -17.77 9.85 5.09
CA LYS A 147 -17.61 8.73 6.05
C LYS A 147 -16.15 8.24 6.19
N TYR A 148 -15.28 8.62 5.27
CA TYR A 148 -13.90 8.13 5.19
C TYR A 148 -12.88 9.26 5.04
N ALA A 149 -13.21 10.47 5.47
CA ALA A 149 -12.42 11.67 5.22
C ALA A 149 -10.94 11.52 5.63
N GLY A 150 -10.65 10.97 6.81
CA GLY A 150 -9.28 10.73 7.26
C GLY A 150 -8.52 9.75 6.38
N TYR A 151 -9.16 8.63 6.06
CA TYR A 151 -8.57 7.61 5.19
C TYR A 151 -8.39 8.11 3.76
N ALA A 152 -9.45 8.68 3.17
CA ALA A 152 -9.40 9.19 1.80
C ALA A 152 -8.44 10.38 1.67
N GLY A 153 -8.48 11.32 2.64
CA GLY A 153 -7.56 12.46 2.70
C GLY A 153 -6.10 12.03 2.86
N GLY A 154 -5.82 11.08 3.73
CA GLY A 154 -4.47 10.52 3.88
C GLY A 154 -3.99 9.82 2.61
N LYS A 155 -4.86 9.05 1.94
CA LYS A 155 -4.55 8.43 0.65
C LYS A 155 -4.30 9.47 -0.46
N ALA A 156 -5.09 10.55 -0.50
CA ALA A 156 -4.90 11.66 -1.44
C ALA A 156 -3.56 12.39 -1.21
N LEU A 157 -3.21 12.66 0.05
CA LEU A 157 -1.90 13.21 0.42
C LEU A 157 -0.78 12.31 -0.10
N MET A 158 -0.87 11.00 0.12
CA MET A 158 0.16 10.08 -0.33
C MET A 158 0.24 9.98 -1.86
N ILE A 159 -0.86 10.14 -2.59
CA ILE A 159 -0.84 10.24 -4.06
C ILE A 159 0.05 11.40 -4.50
N HIS A 160 -0.11 12.60 -3.92
CA HIS A 160 0.74 13.75 -4.23
C HIS A 160 2.22 13.48 -3.90
N ILE A 161 2.50 12.84 -2.78
CA ILE A 161 3.87 12.44 -2.40
C ILE A 161 4.46 11.46 -3.43
N MET A 162 3.67 10.47 -3.89
CA MET A 162 4.11 9.52 -4.91
C MET A 162 4.43 10.19 -6.24
N LEU A 163 3.66 11.20 -6.65
CA LEU A 163 3.96 12.01 -7.83
C LEU A 163 5.28 12.77 -7.64
N GLY A 164 5.53 13.31 -6.44
CA GLY A 164 6.81 13.91 -6.08
C GLY A 164 7.98 12.93 -6.23
N PHE A 165 7.85 11.72 -5.70
CA PHE A 165 8.86 10.66 -5.88
C PHE A 165 9.07 10.28 -7.36
N ALA A 166 7.99 10.23 -8.16
CA ALA A 166 8.10 9.94 -9.58
C ALA A 166 8.97 10.95 -10.35
N HIS A 167 8.94 12.21 -9.95
CA HIS A 167 9.66 13.29 -10.63
C HIS A 167 11.05 13.57 -10.03
N HIS A 168 11.26 13.31 -8.75
CA HIS A 168 12.41 13.80 -8.01
C HIS A 168 13.31 12.72 -7.38
N ASN A 169 12.99 11.40 -7.55
CA ASN A 169 13.91 10.40 -7.01
C ASN A 169 15.18 10.31 -7.86
N ASP A 170 16.33 10.40 -7.20
CA ASP A 170 17.66 10.35 -7.80
C ASP A 170 18.06 8.95 -8.30
N LYS A 171 17.32 7.92 -7.93
CA LYS A 171 17.54 6.53 -8.35
C LYS A 171 16.94 6.20 -9.71
N GLY A 172 16.05 7.05 -10.21
CA GLY A 172 15.34 6.80 -11.46
C GLY A 172 14.34 5.64 -11.38
N ALA A 173 13.99 5.19 -10.17
CA ALA A 173 13.00 4.14 -9.95
C ALA A 173 11.63 4.55 -10.50
N ILE A 174 10.90 3.60 -11.08
CA ILE A 174 9.56 3.82 -11.63
C ILE A 174 8.55 3.84 -10.50
N VAL A 175 7.78 4.92 -10.38
CA VAL A 175 6.79 5.11 -9.32
C VAL A 175 5.39 5.16 -9.92
N SER A 176 4.45 4.42 -9.36
CA SER A 176 3.05 4.44 -9.79
C SER A 176 2.08 4.24 -8.64
N VAL A 177 0.89 4.80 -8.78
CA VAL A 177 -0.21 4.67 -7.83
C VAL A 177 -1.29 3.76 -8.42
N LEU A 178 -1.71 2.76 -7.66
CA LEU A 178 -2.74 1.80 -8.06
C LEU A 178 -4.02 2.08 -7.26
N CYS A 179 -5.12 2.33 -7.96
CA CYS A 179 -6.43 2.61 -7.36
C CYS A 179 -7.42 1.48 -7.71
N PRO A 180 -7.39 0.35 -7.01
CA PRO A 180 -8.31 -0.75 -7.27
C PRO A 180 -9.69 -0.49 -6.67
N HIS A 181 -10.70 -1.14 -7.26
CA HIS A 181 -12.01 -1.32 -6.67
C HIS A 181 -12.28 -2.81 -6.48
N PHE A 182 -11.84 -3.37 -5.36
CA PHE A 182 -12.05 -4.78 -5.05
C PHE A 182 -13.46 -5.04 -4.51
N ASP A 183 -14.18 -5.95 -5.18
CA ASP A 183 -15.40 -6.55 -4.66
C ASP A 183 -15.07 -7.96 -4.13
N TYR A 184 -14.81 -8.05 -2.83
CA TYR A 184 -14.49 -9.32 -2.19
C TYR A 184 -15.68 -10.30 -2.10
N ASN A 185 -16.89 -9.85 -2.40
CA ASN A 185 -18.08 -10.70 -2.43
C ASN A 185 -18.34 -11.25 -3.83
N ASN A 186 -17.73 -10.70 -4.86
CA ASN A 186 -17.81 -11.18 -6.25
C ASN A 186 -16.41 -11.64 -6.69
N ARG A 187 -16.22 -12.97 -6.71
CA ARG A 187 -14.92 -13.57 -7.00
C ARG A 187 -14.42 -13.25 -8.42
N GLU A 188 -15.28 -13.32 -9.42
CA GLU A 188 -14.93 -13.06 -10.81
C GLU A 188 -14.44 -11.61 -10.99
N ARG A 189 -15.16 -10.66 -10.40
CA ARG A 189 -14.78 -9.25 -10.42
C ARG A 189 -13.48 -8.99 -9.66
N TYR A 190 -13.31 -9.63 -8.52
CA TYR A 190 -12.05 -9.57 -7.77
C TYR A 190 -10.87 -10.08 -8.61
N ASP A 191 -11.01 -11.28 -9.22
CA ASP A 191 -9.96 -11.91 -10.01
C ASP A 191 -9.61 -11.05 -11.24
N SER A 192 -10.58 -10.46 -11.92
CA SER A 192 -10.35 -9.55 -13.05
C SER A 192 -9.49 -8.34 -12.66
N VAL A 193 -9.82 -7.69 -11.53
CA VAL A 193 -9.05 -6.55 -11.01
C VAL A 193 -7.65 -7.00 -10.58
N PHE A 194 -7.55 -8.13 -9.88
CA PHE A 194 -6.28 -8.71 -9.43
C PHE A 194 -5.33 -8.98 -10.59
N GLU A 195 -5.79 -9.71 -11.62
CA GLU A 195 -5.00 -10.01 -12.82
C GLU A 195 -4.62 -8.75 -13.61
N GLY A 196 -5.50 -7.75 -13.64
CA GLY A 196 -5.20 -6.44 -14.24
C GLY A 196 -4.02 -5.75 -13.54
N ILE A 197 -4.01 -5.77 -12.21
CA ILE A 197 -2.92 -5.20 -11.40
C ILE A 197 -1.63 -5.99 -11.59
N CYS A 198 -1.67 -7.33 -11.52
CA CYS A 198 -0.49 -8.17 -11.72
C CYS A 198 0.15 -7.92 -13.10
N ARG A 199 -0.66 -7.86 -14.16
CA ARG A 199 -0.17 -7.53 -15.52
C ARG A 199 0.45 -6.14 -15.58
N TYR A 200 -0.14 -5.14 -14.91
CA TYR A 200 0.42 -3.79 -14.88
C TYR A 200 1.76 -3.75 -14.16
N ILE A 201 1.87 -4.38 -12.98
CA ILE A 201 3.12 -4.47 -12.20
C ILE A 201 4.24 -5.13 -13.02
N ALA A 202 3.93 -6.22 -13.73
CA ALA A 202 4.89 -6.94 -14.53
C ALA A 202 5.42 -6.10 -15.72
N ASN A 203 4.53 -5.34 -16.39
CA ASN A 203 4.82 -4.71 -17.69
C ASN A 203 5.05 -3.20 -17.63
N ILE A 204 5.03 -2.56 -16.46
CA ILE A 204 5.24 -1.11 -16.33
C ILE A 204 6.63 -0.71 -16.85
N THR A 205 6.66 0.40 -17.57
CA THR A 205 7.88 1.00 -18.14
C THR A 205 8.05 2.44 -17.64
N LYS A 206 9.21 3.05 -17.95
CA LYS A 206 9.49 4.47 -17.63
C LYS A 206 8.46 5.46 -18.20
N GLN A 207 7.79 5.12 -19.30
CA GLN A 207 6.71 5.95 -19.89
C GLN A 207 5.47 6.05 -19.00
N GLN A 208 5.33 5.13 -18.05
CA GLN A 208 4.21 5.08 -17.10
C GLN A 208 4.59 5.60 -15.71
N ASN A 209 5.80 6.18 -15.58
CA ASN A 209 6.23 6.80 -14.33
C ASN A 209 5.29 7.97 -13.96
N GLY A 210 4.92 8.08 -12.69
CA GLY A 210 3.98 9.07 -12.18
C GLY A 210 2.50 8.83 -12.56
N LYS A 211 2.14 7.65 -13.08
CA LYS A 211 0.74 7.37 -13.42
C LYS A 211 -0.08 6.96 -12.19
N ILE A 212 -1.31 7.46 -12.16
CA ILE A 212 -2.37 6.98 -11.27
C ILE A 212 -3.26 6.07 -12.09
N VAL A 213 -3.25 4.78 -11.79
CA VAL A 213 -3.96 3.76 -12.57
C VAL A 213 -5.18 3.27 -11.81
N LYS A 214 -6.35 3.44 -12.42
CA LYS A 214 -7.63 3.02 -11.86
C LYS A 214 -8.01 1.66 -12.42
N PHE A 215 -8.33 0.71 -11.54
CA PHE A 215 -8.81 -0.62 -11.89
C PHE A 215 -10.28 -0.72 -11.48
N TYR A 216 -11.14 -0.17 -12.31
CA TYR A 216 -12.60 -0.24 -12.18
C TYR A 216 -13.18 -1.03 -13.35
N GLN A 217 -14.27 -1.73 -13.09
CA GLN A 217 -15.16 -2.28 -14.11
C GLN A 217 -16.50 -1.59 -13.99
#